data_7d6c741c294f10242886a41852d21b05
#
_entry.id   7d6c741c294f10242886a41852d21b05
#
_cell.length_a   1.000
_cell.length_b   1.000
_cell.length_c   1.000
_cell.angle_alpha   90.00
_cell.angle_beta   90.00
_cell.angle_gamma   90.00
#
_symmetry.space_group_name_H-M   'P 1'
#
loop_
_entity.id
_entity.type
_entity.pdbx_description
1 polymer ?
#
loop_
_entity_poly.entity_id
_entity_poly.type
_entity_poly.pdbx_seq_one_letter_code
_entity_poly.pdbx_strand_id
1 'polypeptide(L)'
;MEAPSPDEDLEGTPEEGFIFVLEKASLETAKVGKGYQILNCDDHPNFLRRHGKDPADYRPDIVHQELLAILDSPLNKAGLVKAVFVHTSKNVLFRISPHTRIPRTFKRFCGLMVQL
;
A
#
# COMPACT_ATOMS: atom_id res chain seq x y z
N MET A 1 -7.81 -6.13 2.68
CA MET A 1 -6.38 -6.40 2.96
C MET A 1 -6.25 -7.11 4.28
N GLU A 2 -5.31 -7.99 4.39
CA GLU A 2 -5.08 -8.77 5.59
C GLU A 2 -3.59 -9.10 5.72
N ALA A 3 -3.13 -9.40 6.94
CA ALA A 3 -1.77 -9.85 7.18
C ALA A 3 -1.66 -11.30 6.69
N PRO A 4 -0.81 -11.58 5.71
CA PRO A 4 -0.78 -12.89 5.10
C PRO A 4 0.13 -13.88 5.82
N SER A 5 -0.19 -15.16 5.64
CA SER A 5 0.79 -16.23 5.72
C SER A 5 1.23 -16.52 4.30
N PRO A 6 2.49 -16.25 3.92
CA PRO A 6 2.91 -16.40 2.52
C PRO A 6 2.67 -17.81 1.97
N ASP A 7 2.92 -18.84 2.77
CA ASP A 7 2.73 -20.23 2.35
C ASP A 7 1.24 -20.54 2.12
N GLU A 8 0.39 -20.03 3.00
CA GLU A 8 -1.05 -20.22 2.92
C GLU A 8 -1.62 -19.55 1.66
N ASP A 9 -1.15 -18.33 1.37
CA ASP A 9 -1.65 -17.57 0.23
C ASP A 9 -1.24 -18.19 -1.11
N LEU A 10 -0.11 -18.87 -1.15
CA LEU A 10 0.40 -19.47 -2.38
C LEU A 10 -0.05 -20.90 -2.57
N GLU A 11 -0.52 -21.54 -1.49
CA GLU A 11 -0.96 -22.92 -1.56
C GLU A 11 -2.22 -23.03 -2.41
N GLY A 12 -2.18 -23.94 -3.38
CA GLY A 12 -3.30 -24.15 -4.28
C GLY A 12 -3.41 -23.17 -5.43
N THR A 13 -2.50 -22.18 -5.53
CA THR A 13 -2.49 -21.29 -6.69
C THR A 13 -1.89 -21.98 -7.90
N PRO A 14 -2.30 -21.60 -9.12
CA PRO A 14 -1.66 -22.12 -10.32
C PRO A 14 -0.17 -21.82 -10.31
N GLU A 15 0.62 -22.71 -10.90
CA GLU A 15 2.07 -22.56 -10.95
C GLU A 15 2.50 -21.33 -11.74
N GLU A 16 1.73 -20.96 -12.78
CA GLU A 16 2.03 -19.82 -13.61
C GLU A 16 1.44 -18.56 -13.01
N GLY A 17 2.25 -17.52 -12.98
CA GLY A 17 1.82 -16.20 -12.55
C GLY A 17 2.91 -15.46 -11.82
N PHE A 18 2.59 -14.23 -11.45
CA PHE A 18 3.55 -13.30 -10.88
C PHE A 18 3.10 -12.86 -9.49
N ILE A 19 4.06 -12.73 -8.61
CA ILE A 19 3.87 -12.17 -7.29
C ILE A 19 4.66 -10.86 -7.24
N PHE A 20 3.97 -9.79 -6.88
CA PHE A 20 4.60 -8.48 -6.73
C PHE A 20 4.79 -8.19 -5.25
N VAL A 21 5.96 -7.68 -4.90
CA VAL A 21 6.25 -7.25 -3.54
C VAL A 21 6.74 -5.81 -3.60
N LEU A 22 5.99 -4.90 -2.99
CA LEU A 22 6.38 -3.50 -2.88
C LEU A 22 7.08 -3.32 -1.53
N GLU A 23 8.36 -3.02 -1.58
CA GLU A 23 9.18 -2.89 -0.39
C GLU A 23 9.30 -1.43 0.05
N LYS A 24 9.45 -1.23 1.36
CA LYS A 24 9.65 0.07 1.99
C LYS A 24 8.54 1.06 1.66
N ALA A 25 7.31 0.57 1.58
CA ALA A 25 6.17 1.43 1.27
C ALA A 25 5.92 2.42 2.40
N SER A 26 5.63 3.66 2.03
CA SER A 26 5.30 4.73 2.98
C SER A 26 3.79 4.70 3.26
N LEU A 27 3.39 3.95 4.29
CA LEU A 27 1.99 3.87 4.73
C LEU A 27 1.97 3.90 6.26
N GLU A 28 2.30 5.06 6.82
CA GLU A 28 2.33 5.25 8.26
C GLU A 28 1.17 6.15 8.70
N THR A 29 0.42 5.71 9.70
CA THR A 29 -0.66 6.50 10.28
C THR A 29 -0.19 7.22 11.53
N ALA A 30 -0.78 8.39 11.78
CA ALA A 30 -0.59 9.11 13.02
C ALA A 30 -1.84 9.91 13.33
N LYS A 31 -2.01 10.25 14.61
CA LYS A 31 -3.09 11.14 15.02
C LYS A 31 -2.67 12.56 14.72
N VAL A 32 -3.36 13.19 13.77
CA VAL A 32 -3.14 14.57 13.37
C VAL A 32 -4.42 15.32 13.65
N GLY A 33 -4.38 16.25 14.63
CA GLY A 33 -5.59 16.91 15.08
C GLY A 33 -6.53 15.96 15.79
N LYS A 34 -7.76 15.81 15.27
CA LYS A 34 -8.80 15.01 15.92
C LYS A 34 -8.88 13.56 15.44
N GLY A 35 -8.16 13.20 14.39
CA GLY A 35 -8.27 11.87 13.80
C GLY A 35 -6.95 11.33 13.31
N TYR A 36 -6.99 10.05 12.91
CA TYR A 36 -5.83 9.41 12.33
C TYR A 36 -5.78 9.66 10.82
N GLN A 37 -4.58 9.88 10.32
CA GLN A 37 -4.35 10.14 8.90
C GLN A 37 -3.10 9.40 8.44
N ILE A 38 -3.04 9.11 7.14
CA ILE A 38 -1.82 8.63 6.49
C ILE A 38 -0.87 9.83 6.33
N LEU A 39 0.32 9.72 6.88
CA LEU A 39 1.31 10.79 6.81
C LEU A 39 1.85 10.94 5.39
N ASN A 40 1.89 12.17 4.89
CA ASN A 40 2.45 12.46 3.57
C ASN A 40 3.12 13.83 3.54
N CYS A 41 4.02 14.02 2.58
CA CYS A 41 4.86 15.20 2.49
C CYS A 41 4.09 16.47 2.12
N ASP A 42 2.92 16.34 1.49
CA ASP A 42 2.16 17.50 1.05
C ASP A 42 1.24 18.05 2.15
N ASP A 43 0.58 17.16 2.89
CA ASP A 43 -0.40 17.56 3.89
C ASP A 43 0.22 17.74 5.28
N HIS A 44 1.31 17.06 5.57
CA HIS A 44 1.85 16.98 6.93
C HIS A 44 3.32 17.40 7.06
N PRO A 45 3.85 18.34 6.26
CA PRO A 45 5.29 18.64 6.34
C PRO A 45 5.69 19.21 7.71
N ASN A 46 4.86 20.08 8.29
CA ASN A 46 5.17 20.68 9.58
C ASN A 46 5.07 19.68 10.73
N PHE A 47 4.06 18.82 10.69
CA PHE A 47 3.91 17.73 11.66
C PHE A 47 5.14 16.83 11.64
N LEU A 48 5.58 16.42 10.46
CA LEU A 48 6.74 15.54 10.30
C LEU A 48 8.02 16.19 10.83
N ARG A 49 8.25 17.45 10.48
CA ARG A 49 9.44 18.17 10.95
C ARG A 49 9.47 18.33 12.46
N ARG A 50 8.31 18.60 13.07
CA ARG A 50 8.20 18.72 14.54
C ARG A 50 8.54 17.41 15.26
N HIS A 51 8.36 16.27 14.58
CA HIS A 51 8.65 14.95 15.13
C HIS A 51 9.99 14.40 14.66
N GLY A 52 10.86 15.26 14.13
CA GLY A 52 12.19 14.85 13.68
C GLY A 52 12.22 13.98 12.45
N LYS A 53 11.15 14.04 11.63
CA LYS A 53 11.02 13.25 10.42
C LYS A 53 11.23 14.11 9.18
N ASP A 54 11.84 13.51 8.16
CA ASP A 54 11.99 14.17 6.87
C ASP A 54 10.75 13.94 6.01
N PRO A 55 10.03 15.02 5.61
CA PRO A 55 8.85 14.85 4.77
C PRO A 55 9.11 14.08 3.47
N ALA A 56 10.34 14.17 2.94
CA ALA A 56 10.69 13.46 1.70
C ALA A 56 10.58 11.94 1.83
N ASP A 57 10.61 11.39 3.04
CA ASP A 57 10.46 9.96 3.29
C ASP A 57 9.00 9.52 3.38
N TYR A 58 8.05 10.45 3.30
CA TYR A 58 6.63 10.17 3.49
C TYR A 58 5.87 10.42 2.20
N ARG A 59 5.94 9.43 1.32
CA ARG A 59 5.38 9.48 -0.04
C ARG A 59 4.40 8.33 -0.30
N PRO A 60 3.24 8.29 0.39
CA PRO A 60 2.25 7.23 0.10
C PRO A 60 1.65 7.31 -1.30
N ASP A 61 1.78 8.46 -1.97
CA ASP A 61 1.38 8.61 -3.36
C ASP A 61 2.14 7.66 -4.30
N ILE A 62 3.38 7.33 -3.96
CA ILE A 62 4.18 6.40 -4.77
C ILE A 62 3.58 5.00 -4.71
N VAL A 63 3.27 4.48 -3.51
CA VAL A 63 2.68 3.15 -3.39
C VAL A 63 1.29 3.12 -4.01
N HIS A 64 0.54 4.21 -3.92
CA HIS A 64 -0.76 4.32 -4.57
C HIS A 64 -0.65 4.13 -6.09
N GLN A 65 0.28 4.84 -6.72
CA GLN A 65 0.50 4.73 -8.16
C GLN A 65 1.02 3.35 -8.55
N GLU A 66 1.90 2.77 -7.75
CA GLU A 66 2.39 1.42 -8.01
C GLU A 66 1.26 0.40 -7.97
N LEU A 67 0.38 0.47 -6.97
CA LEU A 67 -0.76 -0.43 -6.85
C LEU A 67 -1.72 -0.27 -8.03
N LEU A 68 -2.02 0.96 -8.42
CA LEU A 68 -2.87 1.20 -9.59
C LEU A 68 -2.25 0.61 -10.86
N ALA A 69 -0.95 0.78 -11.05
CA ALA A 69 -0.25 0.27 -12.22
C ALA A 69 -0.32 -1.26 -12.29
N ILE A 70 -0.10 -1.93 -11.15
CA ILE A 70 -0.12 -3.40 -11.10
C ILE A 70 -1.55 -3.93 -11.32
N LEU A 71 -2.51 -3.37 -10.60
CA LEU A 71 -3.88 -3.89 -10.63
C LEU A 71 -4.60 -3.61 -11.94
N ASP A 72 -4.22 -2.53 -12.64
CA ASP A 72 -4.77 -2.21 -13.96
C ASP A 72 -3.96 -2.79 -15.11
N SER A 73 -2.88 -3.49 -14.82
CA SER A 73 -1.97 -3.98 -15.87
C SER A 73 -2.63 -5.03 -16.74
N PRO A 74 -2.20 -5.14 -18.02
CA PRO A 74 -2.64 -6.24 -18.88
C PRO A 74 -2.33 -7.60 -18.26
N LEU A 75 -1.24 -7.71 -17.52
CA LEU A 75 -0.85 -8.93 -16.82
C LEU A 75 -1.93 -9.35 -15.83
N ASN A 76 -2.45 -8.41 -15.05
CA ASN A 76 -3.52 -8.70 -14.09
C ASN A 76 -4.83 -9.02 -14.80
N LYS A 77 -5.14 -8.31 -15.88
CA LYS A 77 -6.33 -8.56 -16.69
C LYS A 77 -6.32 -9.95 -17.31
N ALA A 78 -5.13 -10.46 -17.59
CA ALA A 78 -4.95 -11.83 -18.11
C ALA A 78 -4.98 -12.90 -17.00
N GLY A 79 -5.16 -12.51 -15.75
CA GLY A 79 -5.22 -13.44 -14.62
C GLY A 79 -3.86 -13.97 -14.17
N LEU A 80 -2.77 -13.28 -14.53
CA LEU A 80 -1.42 -13.74 -14.24
C LEU A 80 -0.79 -13.12 -12.99
N VAL A 81 -1.47 -12.19 -12.33
CA VAL A 81 -1.04 -11.67 -11.04
C VAL A 81 -1.67 -12.54 -9.95
N LYS A 82 -0.85 -13.23 -9.20
CA LYS A 82 -1.32 -14.18 -8.18
C LYS A 82 -1.45 -13.54 -6.81
N ALA A 83 -0.55 -12.63 -6.48
CA ALA A 83 -0.58 -11.93 -5.20
C ALA A 83 0.19 -10.62 -5.31
N VAL A 84 -0.23 -9.64 -4.51
CA VAL A 84 0.48 -8.37 -4.35
C VAL A 84 0.69 -8.17 -2.86
N PHE A 85 1.95 -8.05 -2.46
CA PHE A 85 2.32 -7.77 -1.07
C PHE A 85 2.88 -6.36 -0.96
N VAL A 86 2.51 -5.69 0.10
CA VAL A 86 3.05 -4.37 0.43
C VAL A 86 3.73 -4.47 1.78
N HIS A 87 5.04 -4.30 1.79
CA HIS A 87 5.85 -4.29 2.99
C HIS A 87 6.22 -2.86 3.32
N THR A 88 5.71 -2.36 4.44
CA THR A 88 5.88 -0.96 4.81
C THR A 88 7.23 -0.72 5.48
N SER A 89 7.64 0.55 5.52
CA SER A 89 8.85 0.97 6.22
C SER A 89 8.77 0.73 7.73
N LYS A 90 7.56 0.53 8.27
CA LYS A 90 7.32 0.17 9.67
C LYS A 90 7.23 -1.34 9.89
N ASN A 91 7.67 -2.11 8.92
CA ASN A 91 7.72 -3.57 8.99
C ASN A 91 6.34 -4.23 9.15
N VAL A 92 5.34 -3.66 8.50
CA VAL A 92 4.00 -4.25 8.40
C VAL A 92 3.84 -4.81 7.00
N LEU A 93 3.31 -6.02 6.91
CA LEU A 93 3.10 -6.71 5.65
C LEU A 93 1.61 -6.84 5.38
N PHE A 94 1.17 -6.33 4.22
CA PHE A 94 -0.20 -6.47 3.74
C PHE A 94 -0.25 -7.31 2.49
N ARG A 95 -1.31 -8.10 2.35
CA ARG A 95 -1.63 -8.74 1.08
C ARG A 95 -2.82 -8.03 0.45
N ILE A 96 -2.71 -7.75 -0.83
CA ILE A 96 -3.78 -7.14 -1.61
C ILE A 96 -4.17 -8.13 -2.71
N SER A 97 -5.46 -8.49 -2.74
CA SER A 97 -5.97 -9.39 -3.78
C SER A 97 -5.84 -8.74 -5.16
N PRO A 98 -5.46 -9.50 -6.20
CA PRO A 98 -5.43 -8.98 -7.57
C PRO A 98 -6.77 -8.45 -8.06
N HIS A 99 -7.87 -8.84 -7.42
CA HIS A 99 -9.22 -8.40 -7.78
C HIS A 99 -9.66 -7.16 -7.01
N THR A 100 -8.83 -6.64 -6.12
CA THR A 100 -9.15 -5.45 -5.33
C THR A 100 -9.25 -4.22 -6.22
N ARG A 101 -10.25 -3.40 -5.96
CA ARG A 101 -10.38 -2.10 -6.62
C ARG A 101 -9.83 -1.03 -5.69
N ILE A 102 -8.69 -0.48 -6.07
CA ILE A 102 -8.06 0.61 -5.33
C ILE A 102 -8.69 1.94 -5.76
N PRO A 103 -9.05 2.83 -4.82
CA PRO A 103 -9.57 4.14 -5.17
C PRO A 103 -8.60 4.89 -6.10
N ARG A 104 -9.16 5.54 -7.13
CA ARG A 104 -8.38 6.23 -8.15
C ARG A 104 -7.75 7.52 -7.64
N THR A 105 -8.43 8.19 -6.71
CA THR A 105 -7.89 9.43 -6.14
C THR A 105 -7.05 9.12 -4.92
N PHE A 106 -5.97 9.86 -4.77
CA PHE A 106 -5.06 9.71 -3.63
C PHE A 106 -5.78 9.93 -2.31
N LYS A 107 -6.64 10.95 -2.24
CA LYS A 107 -7.38 11.26 -1.02
C LYS A 107 -8.26 10.09 -0.55
N ARG A 108 -8.96 9.45 -1.48
CA ARG A 108 -9.80 8.30 -1.16
C ARG A 108 -8.96 7.07 -0.80
N PHE A 109 -7.85 6.91 -1.47
CA PHE A 109 -6.91 5.84 -1.13
C PHE A 109 -6.41 5.98 0.31
N CYS A 110 -5.97 7.17 0.70
CA CYS A 110 -5.52 7.43 2.08
C CYS A 110 -6.64 7.19 3.09
N GLY A 111 -7.86 7.61 2.77
CA GLY A 111 -9.01 7.36 3.64
C GLY A 111 -9.31 5.89 3.85
N LEU A 112 -9.14 5.09 2.81
CA LEU A 112 -9.29 3.63 2.90
C LEU A 112 -8.16 3.02 3.74
N MET A 113 -6.93 3.40 3.46
CA MET A 113 -5.76 2.80 4.11
C MET A 113 -5.70 3.08 5.60
N VAL A 114 -6.19 4.22 6.06
CA VAL A 114 -6.17 4.58 7.47
C VAL A 114 -7.09 3.69 8.32
N GLN A 115 -8.03 3.01 7.68
CA GLN A 115 -8.99 2.13 8.37
C GLN A 115 -8.48 0.71 8.59
N LEU A 116 -7.30 0.43 8.12
CA LEU A 116 -6.74 -0.92 8.17
C LEU A 116 -5.88 -1.20 9.41
#